data_ab3e6b01534724d511f814d9307143c1
#
_entry.id   ab3e6b01534724d511f814d9307143c1
#
_cell.length_a   1.000
_cell.length_b   1.000
_cell.length_c   1.000
_cell.angle_alpha   90.00
_cell.angle_beta   90.00
_cell.angle_gamma   90.00
#
_symmetry.space_group_name_H-M   'P 1'
#
loop_
_entity.id
_entity.type
_entity.pdbx_description
1 polymer ?
#
loop_
_entity_poly.entity_id
_entity_poly.type
_entity_poly.pdbx_seq_one_letter_code
_entity_poly.pdbx_strand_id
1 'polypeptide(L)'
;MSALDYVTGPALAQGHDVALYAPVMFRREAQRRGVEFHRAGTDWTCDFAVQRAASEMWKESGNAPFNRYIFGRLWPDQAGAKAQDLITEWTRERPDLVIAECSDLGAHLAAKVLHLPVFAADNGLGPVLVDLWDTDMAPALTSLHKQHGQDTPVLPALLTPAPAHWFYETPPPSVRAVRRTVAEFRTVLPKGLDRSPSTRPLVYVSLGTLTTAMSGLRAVVGSVYREIMAALSAIGCDAIVSAGELAKDLRSPGPRIRVVEHVPQPALLRQADLFVTHGGRASLLDAVQGATPVLGMGVLADQPDNAVAFARRGLGRALELTATRGEIAEAMTAVLGNSCYGAAMTAARAELSQLPPLDLTELLAGG
;
A
#
# COMPACT_ATOMS: atom_id res chain seq x y z
N MET A 1 -2.33 4.01 -7.47
CA MET A 1 -2.55 5.47 -7.36
C MET A 1 -3.10 5.91 -6.02
N SER A 2 -4.04 5.21 -5.37
CA SER A 2 -4.49 5.60 -4.02
C SER A 2 -3.33 5.74 -3.01
N ALA A 3 -2.27 4.95 -3.18
CA ALA A 3 -1.07 5.04 -2.36
C ALA A 3 -0.27 6.35 -2.54
N LEU A 4 -0.46 7.08 -3.65
CA LEU A 4 0.19 8.37 -3.95
C LEU A 4 -0.74 9.59 -3.79
N ASP A 5 -1.96 9.41 -3.28
CA ASP A 5 -2.93 10.49 -3.12
C ASP A 5 -2.45 11.60 -2.19
N TYR A 6 -1.61 11.25 -1.22
CA TYR A 6 -1.01 12.20 -0.30
C TYR A 6 0.03 13.13 -0.95
N VAL A 7 0.40 12.86 -2.21
CA VAL A 7 1.27 13.69 -3.05
C VAL A 7 0.45 14.41 -4.11
N THR A 8 -0.31 13.65 -4.94
CA THR A 8 -1.05 14.23 -6.08
C THR A 8 -2.15 15.19 -5.65
N GLY A 9 -2.86 14.87 -4.56
CA GLY A 9 -3.92 15.73 -4.05
C GLY A 9 -3.43 17.11 -3.61
N PRO A 10 -2.41 17.19 -2.72
CA PRO A 10 -1.78 18.46 -2.36
C PRO A 10 -1.22 19.23 -3.55
N ALA A 11 -0.56 18.56 -4.51
CA ALA A 11 0.00 19.21 -5.70
C ALA A 11 -1.09 19.94 -6.51
N LEU A 12 -2.18 19.26 -6.83
CA LEU A 12 -3.31 19.86 -7.53
C LEU A 12 -3.98 20.98 -6.71
N ALA A 13 -4.11 20.80 -5.40
CA ALA A 13 -4.71 21.81 -4.52
C ALA A 13 -3.86 23.08 -4.38
N GLN A 14 -2.54 22.98 -4.54
CA GLN A 14 -1.60 24.11 -4.56
C GLN A 14 -1.51 24.77 -5.94
N GLY A 15 -2.25 24.25 -6.96
CA GLY A 15 -2.30 24.84 -8.30
C GLY A 15 -1.13 24.45 -9.21
N HIS A 16 -0.43 23.34 -8.89
CA HIS A 16 0.63 22.82 -9.76
C HIS A 16 0.05 22.01 -10.92
N ASP A 17 0.69 22.09 -12.07
CA ASP A 17 0.45 21.18 -13.18
C ASP A 17 1.05 19.82 -12.86
N VAL A 18 0.23 18.77 -12.92
CA VAL A 18 0.65 17.42 -12.54
C VAL A 18 0.52 16.47 -13.71
N ALA A 19 1.63 15.84 -14.09
CA ALA A 19 1.67 14.77 -15.09
C ALA A 19 2.04 13.43 -14.45
N LEU A 20 1.36 12.36 -14.83
CA LEU A 20 1.64 11.00 -14.39
C LEU A 20 2.35 10.21 -15.49
N TYR A 21 3.56 9.78 -15.23
CA TYR A 21 4.36 8.89 -16.08
C TYR A 21 4.31 7.47 -15.52
N ALA A 22 3.52 6.60 -16.15
CA ALA A 22 3.25 5.27 -15.62
C ALA A 22 2.87 4.26 -16.73
N PRO A 23 2.85 2.95 -16.43
CA PRO A 23 2.26 1.94 -17.30
C PRO A 23 0.82 2.24 -17.70
N VAL A 24 0.40 1.77 -18.88
CA VAL A 24 -0.89 2.12 -19.49
C VAL A 24 -2.12 1.78 -18.64
N MET A 25 -2.00 0.81 -17.74
CA MET A 25 -3.09 0.43 -16.82
C MET A 25 -3.55 1.58 -15.92
N PHE A 26 -2.70 2.57 -15.65
CA PHE A 26 -3.02 3.72 -14.79
C PHE A 26 -3.70 4.89 -15.53
N ARG A 27 -3.81 4.82 -16.87
CA ARG A 27 -4.39 5.90 -17.70
C ARG A 27 -5.81 6.29 -17.27
N ARG A 28 -6.69 5.32 -17.03
CA ARG A 28 -8.08 5.60 -16.63
C ARG A 28 -8.16 6.27 -15.26
N GLU A 29 -7.25 5.92 -14.37
CA GLU A 29 -7.21 6.51 -13.04
C GLU A 29 -6.67 7.96 -13.09
N ALA A 30 -5.65 8.23 -13.89
CA ALA A 30 -5.15 9.57 -14.12
C ALA A 30 -6.27 10.48 -14.69
N GLN A 31 -7.00 10.01 -15.70
CA GLN A 31 -8.11 10.73 -16.31
C GLN A 31 -9.23 11.06 -15.30
N ARG A 32 -9.60 10.10 -14.42
CA ARG A 32 -10.59 10.34 -13.36
C ARG A 32 -10.16 11.44 -12.37
N ARG A 33 -8.88 11.65 -12.21
CA ARG A 33 -8.28 12.65 -11.28
C ARG A 33 -7.96 13.97 -11.96
N GLY A 34 -8.18 14.09 -13.28
CA GLY A 34 -7.79 15.27 -14.04
C GLY A 34 -6.28 15.47 -14.13
N VAL A 35 -5.50 14.38 -14.04
CA VAL A 35 -4.05 14.38 -14.16
C VAL A 35 -3.67 14.00 -15.58
N GLU A 36 -2.75 14.73 -16.19
CA GLU A 36 -2.19 14.40 -17.50
C GLU A 36 -1.46 13.05 -17.43
N PHE A 37 -1.59 12.24 -18.49
CA PHE A 37 -1.03 10.88 -18.49
C PHE A 37 -0.07 10.66 -19.66
N HIS A 38 1.15 10.27 -19.33
CA HIS A 38 2.18 9.82 -20.26
C HIS A 38 2.53 8.35 -19.98
N ARG A 39 2.63 7.55 -21.05
CA ARG A 39 3.06 6.17 -20.91
C ARG A 39 4.56 6.12 -20.69
N ALA A 40 5.01 5.47 -19.61
CA ALA A 40 6.41 5.17 -19.34
C ALA A 40 6.58 3.82 -18.64
N GLY A 41 7.59 3.07 -19.03
CA GLY A 41 7.91 1.77 -18.45
C GLY A 41 6.98 0.64 -18.88
N THR A 42 7.31 -0.55 -18.40
CA THR A 42 6.61 -1.82 -18.69
C THR A 42 5.63 -2.16 -17.59
N ASP A 43 4.47 -2.66 -17.97
CA ASP A 43 3.48 -3.17 -17.03
C ASP A 43 3.76 -4.65 -16.73
N TRP A 44 4.52 -4.90 -15.65
CA TRP A 44 4.82 -6.26 -15.20
C TRP A 44 3.58 -7.03 -14.73
N THR A 45 2.49 -6.34 -14.39
CA THR A 45 1.24 -7.00 -13.98
C THR A 45 0.55 -7.70 -15.15
N CYS A 46 0.92 -7.35 -16.37
CA CYS A 46 0.47 -8.03 -17.60
C CYS A 46 1.43 -9.14 -18.07
N ASP A 47 2.61 -9.27 -17.43
CA ASP A 47 3.57 -10.33 -17.75
C ASP A 47 3.27 -11.59 -16.91
N PHE A 48 2.53 -12.53 -17.51
CA PHE A 48 2.15 -13.78 -16.83
C PHE A 48 3.34 -14.64 -16.43
N ALA A 49 4.46 -14.58 -17.14
CA ALA A 49 5.67 -15.33 -16.78
C ALA A 49 6.30 -14.76 -15.51
N VAL A 50 6.43 -13.44 -15.44
CA VAL A 50 6.92 -12.72 -14.25
C VAL A 50 6.00 -12.96 -13.06
N GLN A 51 4.69 -12.82 -13.23
CA GLN A 51 3.72 -13.07 -12.15
C GLN A 51 3.79 -14.51 -11.62
N ARG A 52 3.93 -15.49 -12.53
CA ARG A 52 4.05 -16.89 -12.13
C ARG A 52 5.33 -17.12 -11.35
N ALA A 53 6.49 -16.67 -11.85
CA ALA A 53 7.77 -16.83 -11.18
C ALA A 53 7.77 -16.18 -9.79
N ALA A 54 7.23 -14.96 -9.67
CA ALA A 54 7.09 -14.26 -8.39
C ALA A 54 6.17 -15.04 -7.41
N SER A 55 5.06 -15.56 -7.90
CA SER A 55 4.12 -16.33 -7.07
C SER A 55 4.68 -17.68 -6.62
N GLU A 56 5.43 -18.36 -7.48
CA GLU A 56 6.12 -19.62 -7.16
C GLU A 56 7.22 -19.37 -6.11
N MET A 57 8.05 -18.34 -6.31
CA MET A 57 9.07 -17.92 -5.34
C MET A 57 8.45 -17.66 -3.95
N TRP A 58 7.36 -16.91 -3.89
CA TRP A 58 6.68 -16.61 -2.64
C TRP A 58 6.15 -17.88 -1.95
N LYS A 59 5.54 -18.82 -2.72
CA LYS A 59 5.00 -20.08 -2.18
C LYS A 59 6.06 -21.00 -1.64
N GLU A 60 7.19 -21.09 -2.34
CA GLU A 60 8.27 -22.02 -2.01
C GLU A 60 9.19 -21.50 -0.90
N SER A 61 9.44 -20.21 -0.89
CA SER A 61 10.51 -19.62 -0.08
C SER A 61 10.04 -18.56 0.92
N GLY A 62 8.77 -18.12 0.83
CA GLY A 62 8.21 -17.11 1.72
C GLY A 62 8.54 -15.67 1.33
N ASN A 63 8.20 -14.73 2.24
CA ASN A 63 8.18 -13.30 1.92
C ASN A 63 9.58 -12.68 1.75
N ALA A 64 10.56 -13.02 2.60
CA ALA A 64 11.87 -12.39 2.54
C ALA A 64 12.64 -12.72 1.23
N PRO A 65 12.74 -13.99 0.76
CA PRO A 65 13.29 -14.30 -0.56
C PRO A 65 12.49 -13.69 -1.71
N PHE A 66 11.16 -13.62 -1.60
CA PHE A 66 10.30 -12.92 -2.57
C PHE A 66 10.70 -11.44 -2.68
N ASN A 67 10.86 -10.72 -1.56
CA ASN A 67 11.25 -9.33 -1.55
C ASN A 67 12.63 -9.12 -2.21
N ARG A 68 13.63 -9.94 -1.90
CA ARG A 68 14.94 -9.89 -2.54
C ARG A 68 14.87 -10.13 -4.05
N TYR A 69 14.04 -11.07 -4.49
CA TYR A 69 13.86 -11.33 -5.92
C TYR A 69 13.21 -10.15 -6.64
N ILE A 70 12.12 -9.62 -6.08
CA ILE A 70 11.37 -8.51 -6.69
C ILE A 70 12.20 -7.22 -6.69
N PHE A 71 12.70 -6.82 -5.51
CA PHE A 71 13.36 -5.51 -5.35
C PHE A 71 14.84 -5.53 -5.68
N GLY A 72 15.53 -6.65 -5.42
CA GLY A 72 16.96 -6.79 -5.67
C GLY A 72 17.31 -7.23 -7.09
N ARG A 73 16.35 -7.76 -7.87
CA ARG A 73 16.63 -8.24 -9.23
C ARG A 73 15.60 -7.74 -10.26
N LEU A 74 14.33 -8.10 -10.12
CA LEU A 74 13.33 -7.87 -11.17
C LEU A 74 13.15 -6.38 -11.47
N TRP A 75 13.05 -5.55 -10.47
CA TRP A 75 12.85 -4.12 -10.65
C TRP A 75 14.11 -3.39 -11.10
N PRO A 76 15.33 -3.67 -10.58
CA PRO A 76 16.56 -3.18 -11.18
C PRO A 76 16.70 -3.53 -12.66
N ASP A 77 16.36 -4.75 -13.07
CA ASP A 77 16.43 -5.18 -14.47
C ASP A 77 15.49 -4.37 -15.39
N GLN A 78 14.35 -3.92 -14.87
CA GLN A 78 13.38 -3.11 -15.62
C GLN A 78 13.63 -1.61 -15.56
N ALA A 79 14.46 -1.14 -14.67
CA ALA A 79 14.70 0.29 -14.43
C ALA A 79 15.27 1.01 -15.67
N GLY A 80 16.15 0.34 -16.44
CA GLY A 80 16.81 0.94 -17.60
C GLY A 80 15.85 1.37 -18.70
N ALA A 81 14.89 0.53 -19.07
CA ALA A 81 13.90 0.84 -20.09
C ALA A 81 13.05 2.05 -19.69
N LYS A 82 12.56 2.08 -18.44
CA LYS A 82 11.78 3.21 -17.94
C LYS A 82 12.62 4.50 -17.85
N ALA A 83 13.88 4.40 -17.40
CA ALA A 83 14.76 5.54 -17.35
C ALA A 83 14.95 6.15 -18.74
N GLN A 84 15.15 5.33 -19.78
CA GLN A 84 15.31 5.81 -21.16
C GLN A 84 14.06 6.52 -21.68
N ASP A 85 12.86 5.97 -21.42
CA ASP A 85 11.59 6.62 -21.77
C ASP A 85 11.49 8.00 -21.13
N LEU A 86 11.75 8.09 -19.82
CA LEU A 86 11.62 9.32 -19.04
C LEU A 86 12.71 10.35 -19.42
N ILE A 87 13.95 9.95 -19.65
CA ILE A 87 15.01 10.86 -20.11
C ILE A 87 14.60 11.50 -21.44
N THR A 88 14.02 10.70 -22.35
CA THR A 88 13.57 11.21 -23.65
C THR A 88 12.44 12.23 -23.49
N GLU A 89 11.42 11.92 -22.69
CA GLU A 89 10.27 12.80 -22.48
C GLU A 89 10.67 14.06 -21.70
N TRP A 90 11.41 13.92 -20.59
CA TRP A 90 11.80 15.06 -19.74
C TRP A 90 12.90 15.94 -20.33
N THR A 91 13.59 15.49 -21.37
CA THR A 91 14.46 16.36 -22.19
C THR A 91 13.63 17.30 -23.07
N ARG A 92 12.44 16.88 -23.50
CA ARG A 92 11.53 17.70 -24.32
C ARG A 92 10.69 18.62 -23.46
N GLU A 93 10.16 18.08 -22.36
CA GLU A 93 9.30 18.79 -21.43
C GLU A 93 9.81 18.54 -20.01
N ARG A 94 10.65 19.48 -19.55
CA ARG A 94 11.39 19.36 -18.31
C ARG A 94 10.48 19.64 -17.10
N PRO A 95 10.26 18.68 -16.19
CA PRO A 95 9.53 18.98 -14.94
C PRO A 95 10.41 19.78 -13.97
N ASP A 96 9.80 20.61 -13.15
CA ASP A 96 10.48 21.30 -12.06
C ASP A 96 10.81 20.39 -10.89
N LEU A 97 9.95 19.39 -10.65
CA LEU A 97 10.06 18.43 -9.55
C LEU A 97 9.56 17.05 -9.96
N VAL A 98 10.29 16.03 -9.58
CA VAL A 98 9.88 14.62 -9.73
C VAL A 98 9.54 14.05 -8.36
N ILE A 99 8.34 13.46 -8.24
CA ILE A 99 7.98 12.65 -7.08
C ILE A 99 7.65 11.25 -7.62
N ALA A 100 8.59 10.34 -7.49
CA ALA A 100 8.46 8.98 -7.97
C ALA A 100 8.00 8.03 -6.84
N GLU A 101 7.27 7.00 -7.18
CA GLU A 101 7.01 5.92 -6.23
C GLU A 101 8.35 5.32 -5.78
N CYS A 102 8.50 4.97 -4.50
CA CYS A 102 9.82 4.65 -3.92
C CYS A 102 10.55 3.48 -4.61
N SER A 103 9.82 2.58 -5.23
CA SER A 103 10.37 1.47 -6.00
C SER A 103 10.52 1.76 -7.50
N ASP A 104 10.18 2.95 -7.96
CA ASP A 104 10.35 3.36 -9.37
C ASP A 104 11.79 3.78 -9.66
N LEU A 105 12.68 2.79 -9.67
CA LEU A 105 14.13 2.98 -9.82
C LEU A 105 14.51 3.66 -11.14
N GLY A 106 13.70 3.46 -12.20
CA GLY A 106 13.91 4.11 -13.49
C GLY A 106 13.66 5.62 -13.44
N ALA A 107 12.63 6.06 -12.73
CA ALA A 107 12.34 7.48 -12.56
C ALA A 107 13.41 8.18 -11.71
N HIS A 108 13.89 7.52 -10.65
CA HIS A 108 14.99 8.05 -9.82
C HIS A 108 16.28 8.21 -10.64
N LEU A 109 16.63 7.24 -11.49
CA LEU A 109 17.79 7.32 -12.38
C LEU A 109 17.62 8.45 -13.42
N ALA A 110 16.46 8.54 -14.07
CA ALA A 110 16.20 9.57 -15.08
C ALA A 110 16.30 10.99 -14.49
N ALA A 111 15.72 11.18 -13.30
CA ALA A 111 15.82 12.46 -12.59
C ALA A 111 17.28 12.82 -12.26
N LYS A 112 18.07 11.86 -11.80
CA LYS A 112 19.50 12.06 -11.50
C LYS A 112 20.30 12.41 -12.76
N VAL A 113 20.07 11.72 -13.87
CA VAL A 113 20.74 11.99 -15.18
C VAL A 113 20.44 13.40 -15.67
N LEU A 114 19.22 13.87 -15.49
CA LEU A 114 18.78 15.19 -15.93
C LEU A 114 18.96 16.29 -14.86
N HIS A 115 19.57 15.98 -13.73
CA HIS A 115 19.74 16.92 -12.60
C HIS A 115 18.41 17.56 -12.20
N LEU A 116 17.37 16.75 -12.02
CA LEU A 116 16.05 17.17 -11.53
C LEU A 116 15.93 16.94 -10.02
N PRO A 117 15.31 17.86 -9.29
CA PRO A 117 14.91 17.56 -7.90
C PRO A 117 14.02 16.32 -7.88
N VAL A 118 14.34 15.34 -7.01
CA VAL A 118 13.59 14.11 -6.93
C VAL A 118 13.37 13.65 -5.49
N PHE A 119 12.13 13.25 -5.19
CA PHE A 119 11.74 12.62 -3.94
C PHE A 119 11.06 11.27 -4.20
N ALA A 120 11.23 10.32 -3.29
CA ALA A 120 10.56 9.05 -3.34
C ALA A 120 9.28 9.08 -2.50
N ALA A 121 8.14 8.75 -3.09
CA ALA A 121 6.89 8.61 -2.37
C ALA A 121 6.78 7.18 -1.79
N ASP A 122 6.75 7.07 -0.47
CA ASP A 122 6.60 5.79 0.24
C ASP A 122 5.14 5.33 0.23
N ASN A 123 4.86 4.30 -0.55
CA ASN A 123 3.55 3.64 -0.63
C ASN A 123 3.37 2.49 0.39
N GLY A 124 4.38 2.25 1.23
CA GLY A 124 4.48 1.14 2.19
C GLY A 124 5.78 0.35 2.05
N LEU A 125 6.40 0.39 0.88
CA LEU A 125 7.61 -0.35 0.58
C LEU A 125 8.88 0.30 1.12
N GLY A 126 8.83 1.57 1.55
CA GLY A 126 10.01 2.30 2.02
C GLY A 126 10.88 1.54 3.02
N PRO A 127 10.34 0.94 4.10
CA PRO A 127 11.13 0.13 5.03
C PRO A 127 11.83 -1.06 4.36
N VAL A 128 11.11 -1.80 3.51
CA VAL A 128 11.68 -2.95 2.77
C VAL A 128 12.82 -2.51 1.87
N LEU A 129 12.67 -1.36 1.20
CA LEU A 129 13.72 -0.82 0.32
C LEU A 129 14.93 -0.34 1.12
N VAL A 130 14.72 0.27 2.29
CA VAL A 130 15.83 0.66 3.20
C VAL A 130 16.63 -0.58 3.62
N ASP A 131 15.95 -1.64 4.02
CA ASP A 131 16.60 -2.88 4.49
C ASP A 131 17.38 -3.61 3.38
N LEU A 132 16.89 -3.55 2.12
CA LEU A 132 17.51 -4.22 0.98
C LEU A 132 18.47 -3.32 0.18
N TRP A 133 18.56 -2.01 0.51
CA TRP A 133 19.26 -1.06 -0.35
C TRP A 133 20.71 -1.42 -0.56
N ASP A 134 21.48 -1.52 0.51
CA ASP A 134 22.93 -1.71 0.43
C ASP A 134 23.32 -3.12 0.02
N THR A 135 22.51 -4.12 0.35
CA THR A 135 22.83 -5.55 0.13
C THR A 135 22.38 -6.08 -1.23
N ASP A 136 21.26 -5.60 -1.74
CA ASP A 136 20.62 -6.17 -2.94
C ASP A 136 20.43 -5.12 -4.05
N MET A 137 19.85 -3.95 -3.74
CA MET A 137 19.37 -3.01 -4.75
C MET A 137 20.48 -2.15 -5.34
N ALA A 138 21.27 -1.47 -4.53
CA ALA A 138 22.34 -0.60 -5.00
C ALA A 138 23.42 -1.37 -5.80
N PRO A 139 23.87 -2.58 -5.37
CA PRO A 139 24.73 -3.41 -6.20
C PRO A 139 24.15 -3.76 -7.57
N ALA A 140 22.86 -4.13 -7.63
CA ALA A 140 22.17 -4.46 -8.89
C ALA A 140 22.07 -3.26 -9.84
N LEU A 141 21.86 -2.05 -9.31
CA LEU A 141 21.74 -0.80 -10.08
C LEU A 141 23.07 -0.20 -10.52
N THR A 142 24.19 -0.61 -9.92
CA THR A 142 25.51 0.04 -10.13
C THR A 142 25.93 0.05 -11.60
N SER A 143 25.75 -1.06 -12.31
CA SER A 143 26.11 -1.13 -13.75
C SER A 143 25.24 -0.18 -14.60
N LEU A 144 23.95 -0.14 -14.33
CA LEU A 144 23.00 0.74 -15.01
C LEU A 144 23.33 2.22 -14.78
N HIS A 145 23.65 2.62 -13.54
CA HIS A 145 24.06 3.98 -13.21
C HIS A 145 25.33 4.38 -13.97
N LYS A 146 26.36 3.52 -13.99
CA LYS A 146 27.60 3.76 -14.74
C LYS A 146 27.37 3.94 -16.24
N GLN A 147 26.47 3.17 -16.86
CA GLN A 147 26.10 3.31 -18.27
C GLN A 147 25.54 4.70 -18.60
N HIS A 148 24.92 5.35 -17.62
CA HIS A 148 24.39 6.71 -17.72
C HIS A 148 25.33 7.78 -17.15
N GLY A 149 26.59 7.48 -16.90
CA GLY A 149 27.58 8.43 -16.38
C GLY A 149 27.32 8.86 -14.94
N GLN A 150 26.55 8.06 -14.18
CA GLN A 150 26.22 8.35 -12.78
C GLN A 150 27.09 7.54 -11.83
N ASP A 151 27.34 8.14 -10.65
CA ASP A 151 28.00 7.47 -9.53
C ASP A 151 27.13 6.35 -8.92
N THR A 152 27.58 5.81 -7.81
CA THR A 152 26.87 4.79 -7.04
C THR A 152 25.42 5.20 -6.76
N PRO A 153 24.47 4.27 -6.92
CA PRO A 153 23.08 4.51 -6.54
C PRO A 153 22.95 4.94 -5.07
N VAL A 154 22.14 5.96 -4.82
CA VAL A 154 21.84 6.46 -3.47
C VAL A 154 20.35 6.36 -3.22
N LEU A 155 19.96 5.93 -2.02
CA LEU A 155 18.57 5.91 -1.62
C LEU A 155 18.01 7.35 -1.66
N PRO A 156 16.96 7.62 -2.46
CA PRO A 156 16.38 8.96 -2.54
C PRO A 156 15.72 9.38 -1.22
N ALA A 157 15.54 10.68 -1.03
CA ALA A 157 14.78 11.19 0.11
C ALA A 157 13.32 10.70 0.05
N LEU A 158 12.85 10.08 1.14
CA LEU A 158 11.54 9.42 1.21
C LEU A 158 10.50 10.36 1.84
N LEU A 159 9.37 10.51 1.17
CA LEU A 159 8.16 11.13 1.71
C LEU A 159 7.23 10.01 2.21
N THR A 160 6.90 9.98 3.50
CA THR A 160 6.01 8.95 4.06
C THR A 160 4.73 9.57 4.64
N PRO A 161 3.54 8.98 4.37
CA PRO A 161 2.26 9.51 4.84
C PRO A 161 1.93 9.11 6.30
N ALA A 162 2.95 8.80 7.08
CA ALA A 162 2.82 8.40 8.49
C ALA A 162 4.06 8.81 9.28
N PRO A 163 4.00 8.89 10.63
CA PRO A 163 5.20 9.02 11.45
C PRO A 163 6.20 7.90 11.13
N ALA A 164 7.44 8.26 10.81
CA ALA A 164 8.44 7.30 10.34
C ALA A 164 8.65 6.14 11.33
N HIS A 165 8.68 6.44 12.63
CA HIS A 165 8.86 5.43 13.70
C HIS A 165 7.69 4.41 13.82
N TRP A 166 6.62 4.57 13.03
CA TRP A 166 5.57 3.55 13.00
C TRP A 166 6.00 2.30 12.23
N PHE A 167 6.85 2.48 11.23
CA PHE A 167 7.16 1.43 10.27
C PHE A 167 8.66 1.21 10.09
N TYR A 168 9.48 2.21 10.37
CA TYR A 168 10.93 2.07 10.31
C TYR A 168 11.48 1.80 11.71
N GLU A 169 12.28 0.77 11.86
CA GLU A 169 12.97 0.48 13.12
C GLU A 169 14.00 1.58 13.42
N THR A 170 14.76 1.98 12.40
CA THR A 170 15.66 3.13 12.44
C THR A 170 15.44 3.94 11.15
N PRO A 171 14.60 5.00 11.20
CA PRO A 171 14.34 5.77 10.01
C PRO A 171 15.59 6.52 9.54
N PRO A 172 15.96 6.41 8.24
CA PRO A 172 17.02 7.24 7.68
C PRO A 172 16.72 8.74 7.86
N PRO A 173 17.75 9.59 8.02
CA PRO A 173 17.57 11.04 8.14
C PRO A 173 16.82 11.68 6.95
N SER A 174 16.87 11.05 5.79
CA SER A 174 16.19 11.47 4.57
C SER A 174 14.68 11.17 4.54
N VAL A 175 14.13 10.46 5.55
CA VAL A 175 12.69 10.17 5.62
C VAL A 175 11.96 11.39 6.20
N ARG A 176 11.04 11.97 5.42
CA ARG A 176 10.18 13.08 5.81
C ARG A 176 8.74 12.61 5.94
N ALA A 177 8.17 12.70 7.13
CA ALA A 177 6.76 12.40 7.37
C ALA A 177 5.89 13.58 6.96
N VAL A 178 4.85 13.32 6.16
CA VAL A 178 3.90 14.31 5.68
C VAL A 178 2.46 13.85 5.91
N ARG A 179 1.56 14.82 6.13
CA ARG A 179 0.15 14.50 6.36
C ARG A 179 -0.52 14.02 5.07
N ARG A 180 -1.19 12.87 5.14
CA ARG A 180 -2.06 12.40 4.07
C ARG A 180 -3.34 13.22 4.05
N THR A 181 -3.63 13.86 2.92
CA THR A 181 -4.90 14.56 2.72
C THR A 181 -6.02 13.56 2.49
N VAL A 182 -7.13 13.68 3.23
CA VAL A 182 -8.21 12.69 3.27
C VAL A 182 -9.42 13.20 2.49
N ALA A 183 -9.29 13.40 1.18
CA ALA A 183 -10.43 13.82 0.34
C ALA A 183 -11.51 12.71 0.21
N GLU A 184 -11.13 11.45 0.31
CA GLU A 184 -12.00 10.28 0.07
C GLU A 184 -12.96 9.92 1.22
N PHE A 185 -12.78 10.50 2.43
CA PHE A 185 -13.67 10.20 3.56
C PHE A 185 -15.10 10.78 3.42
N ARG A 186 -15.38 11.55 2.36
CA ARG A 186 -16.72 12.07 2.07
C ARG A 186 -17.60 11.10 1.29
N THR A 187 -17.08 9.96 0.86
CA THR A 187 -17.82 8.97 0.10
C THR A 187 -18.90 8.32 0.95
N VAL A 188 -20.13 8.30 0.42
CA VAL A 188 -21.29 7.67 1.06
C VAL A 188 -21.28 6.17 0.73
N LEU A 189 -21.63 5.34 1.71
CA LEU A 189 -21.81 3.90 1.47
C LEU A 189 -23.00 3.65 0.54
N PRO A 190 -22.91 2.70 -0.39
CA PRO A 190 -24.06 2.22 -1.14
C PRO A 190 -25.15 1.70 -0.21
N LYS A 191 -26.42 1.90 -0.61
CA LYS A 191 -27.58 1.38 0.15
C LYS A 191 -27.39 -0.11 0.45
N GLY A 192 -27.66 -0.51 1.70
CA GLY A 192 -27.54 -1.88 2.16
C GLY A 192 -26.13 -2.27 2.64
N LEU A 193 -25.13 -1.40 2.53
CA LEU A 193 -23.81 -1.58 3.14
C LEU A 193 -23.65 -0.79 4.46
N ASP A 194 -24.67 -0.02 4.82
CA ASP A 194 -24.71 0.66 6.12
C ASP A 194 -24.74 -0.35 7.26
N ARG A 195 -24.25 0.07 8.42
CA ARG A 195 -24.38 -0.69 9.66
C ARG A 195 -25.85 -1.00 9.91
N SER A 196 -26.18 -2.29 10.01
CA SER A 196 -27.52 -2.70 10.44
C SER A 196 -27.80 -2.10 11.82
N PRO A 197 -29.06 -1.75 12.18
CA PRO A 197 -29.44 -1.36 13.54
C PRO A 197 -29.37 -2.56 14.50
N SER A 198 -28.21 -3.16 14.59
CA SER A 198 -27.87 -4.34 15.37
C SER A 198 -26.93 -3.94 16.50
N THR A 199 -27.04 -4.58 17.64
CA THR A 199 -26.09 -4.46 18.76
C THR A 199 -24.83 -5.27 18.55
N ARG A 200 -24.73 -6.03 17.44
CA ARG A 200 -23.57 -6.85 17.11
C ARG A 200 -22.43 -6.01 16.55
N PRO A 201 -21.19 -6.39 16.81
CA PRO A 201 -20.06 -5.75 16.17
C PRO A 201 -20.11 -5.93 14.65
N LEU A 202 -19.71 -4.90 13.91
CA LEU A 202 -19.51 -4.93 12.46
C LEU A 202 -18.03 -5.17 12.15
N VAL A 203 -17.74 -6.27 11.48
CA VAL A 203 -16.38 -6.60 11.02
C VAL A 203 -16.27 -6.33 9.51
N TYR A 204 -15.30 -5.52 9.14
CA TYR A 204 -14.92 -5.36 7.74
C TYR A 204 -13.72 -6.25 7.41
N VAL A 205 -13.74 -6.88 6.22
CA VAL A 205 -12.65 -7.76 5.75
C VAL A 205 -12.22 -7.35 4.36
N SER A 206 -10.92 -7.12 4.15
CA SER A 206 -10.33 -6.93 2.83
C SER A 206 -8.85 -7.31 2.82
N LEU A 207 -8.48 -8.25 1.98
CA LEU A 207 -7.08 -8.67 1.80
C LEU A 207 -6.38 -7.96 0.61
N GLY A 208 -6.92 -6.82 0.19
CA GLY A 208 -6.33 -5.95 -0.83
C GLY A 208 -6.67 -6.33 -2.27
N THR A 209 -6.56 -5.35 -3.15
CA THR A 209 -6.91 -5.51 -4.57
C THR A 209 -5.84 -6.28 -5.33
N LEU A 210 -4.55 -5.98 -5.07
CA LEU A 210 -3.44 -6.63 -5.77
C LEU A 210 -3.38 -8.13 -5.48
N THR A 211 -3.49 -8.52 -4.22
CA THR A 211 -3.44 -9.91 -3.79
C THR A 211 -4.57 -10.75 -4.37
N THR A 212 -5.77 -10.17 -4.51
CA THR A 212 -6.93 -10.83 -5.11
C THR A 212 -6.86 -10.89 -6.64
N ALA A 213 -6.15 -9.98 -7.29
CA ALA A 213 -5.95 -9.93 -8.73
C ALA A 213 -4.82 -10.86 -9.23
N MET A 214 -3.83 -11.16 -8.39
CA MET A 214 -2.71 -12.05 -8.76
C MET A 214 -3.18 -13.50 -8.89
N SER A 215 -3.20 -14.01 -10.12
CA SER A 215 -3.67 -15.38 -10.43
C SER A 215 -2.94 -16.47 -9.64
N GLY A 216 -1.63 -16.31 -9.45
CA GLY A 216 -0.79 -17.26 -8.68
C GLY A 216 -1.11 -17.32 -7.19
N LEU A 217 -1.71 -16.29 -6.61
CA LEU A 217 -2.09 -16.23 -5.18
C LEU A 217 -3.56 -16.55 -4.94
N ARG A 218 -4.38 -16.61 -5.99
CA ARG A 218 -5.84 -16.74 -5.90
C ARG A 218 -6.30 -17.89 -5.01
N ALA A 219 -5.68 -19.07 -5.12
CA ALA A 219 -6.06 -20.25 -4.33
C ALA A 219 -5.76 -20.05 -2.82
N VAL A 220 -4.58 -19.51 -2.51
CA VAL A 220 -4.15 -19.26 -1.13
C VAL A 220 -5.02 -18.19 -0.49
N VAL A 221 -5.17 -17.04 -1.13
CA VAL A 221 -5.99 -15.92 -0.63
C VAL A 221 -7.46 -16.34 -0.49
N GLY A 222 -7.99 -17.13 -1.45
CA GLY A 222 -9.33 -17.69 -1.37
C GLY A 222 -9.51 -18.65 -0.19
N SER A 223 -8.48 -19.41 0.19
CA SER A 223 -8.52 -20.25 1.40
C SER A 223 -8.54 -19.40 2.66
N VAL A 224 -7.72 -18.36 2.73
CA VAL A 224 -7.70 -17.44 3.87
C VAL A 224 -9.06 -16.76 4.05
N TYR A 225 -9.70 -16.28 2.97
CA TYR A 225 -11.06 -15.73 3.07
C TYR A 225 -12.06 -16.74 3.63
N ARG A 226 -11.99 -18.03 3.27
CA ARG A 226 -12.88 -19.08 3.81
C ARG A 226 -12.67 -19.28 5.31
N GLU A 227 -11.43 -19.33 5.78
CA GLU A 227 -11.12 -19.44 7.21
C GLU A 227 -11.61 -18.21 7.98
N ILE A 228 -11.41 -17.01 7.45
CA ILE A 228 -11.92 -15.77 8.04
C ILE A 228 -13.45 -15.79 8.14
N MET A 229 -14.14 -16.17 7.06
CA MET A 229 -15.62 -16.25 7.07
C MET A 229 -16.15 -17.31 8.03
N ALA A 230 -15.46 -18.43 8.18
CA ALA A 230 -15.79 -19.45 9.17
C ALA A 230 -15.60 -18.93 10.60
N ALA A 231 -14.54 -18.18 10.89
CA ALA A 231 -14.31 -17.51 12.15
C ALA A 231 -15.39 -16.46 12.45
N LEU A 232 -15.74 -15.62 11.47
CA LEU A 232 -16.84 -14.64 11.61
C LEU A 232 -18.18 -15.29 11.98
N SER A 233 -18.49 -16.44 11.38
CA SER A 233 -19.70 -17.20 11.71
C SER A 233 -19.69 -17.70 13.15
N ALA A 234 -18.53 -18.13 13.66
CA ALA A 234 -18.37 -18.65 14.99
C ALA A 234 -18.55 -17.56 16.07
N ILE A 235 -18.05 -16.33 15.84
CA ILE A 235 -18.16 -15.23 16.80
C ILE A 235 -19.51 -14.48 16.74
N GLY A 236 -20.36 -14.76 15.74
CA GLY A 236 -21.72 -14.24 15.67
C GLY A 236 -21.84 -12.74 15.38
N CYS A 237 -20.87 -12.13 14.68
CA CYS A 237 -20.87 -10.73 14.27
C CYS A 237 -21.63 -10.51 12.94
N ASP A 238 -21.88 -9.24 12.61
CA ASP A 238 -22.21 -8.79 11.25
C ASP A 238 -20.92 -8.51 10.49
N ALA A 239 -20.83 -8.88 9.20
CA ALA A 239 -19.61 -8.67 8.46
C ALA A 239 -19.84 -8.26 6.98
N ILE A 240 -18.91 -7.45 6.48
CA ILE A 240 -18.78 -7.12 5.05
C ILE A 240 -17.40 -7.59 4.59
N VAL A 241 -17.38 -8.48 3.61
CA VAL A 241 -16.16 -9.08 3.05
C VAL A 241 -15.98 -8.57 1.62
N SER A 242 -15.03 -7.67 1.43
CA SER A 242 -14.64 -7.16 0.11
C SER A 242 -13.51 -8.00 -0.46
N ALA A 243 -13.84 -8.83 -1.45
CA ALA A 243 -12.92 -9.84 -1.96
C ALA A 243 -12.50 -9.62 -3.43
N GLY A 244 -12.79 -8.45 -4.01
CA GLY A 244 -12.47 -8.17 -5.41
C GLY A 244 -13.06 -9.22 -6.34
N GLU A 245 -12.28 -9.66 -7.32
CA GLU A 245 -12.71 -10.70 -8.27
C GLU A 245 -13.02 -12.05 -7.62
N LEU A 246 -12.42 -12.35 -6.44
CA LEU A 246 -12.71 -13.57 -5.69
C LEU A 246 -14.12 -13.62 -5.12
N ALA A 247 -14.83 -12.50 -5.03
CA ALA A 247 -16.19 -12.44 -4.51
C ALA A 247 -17.15 -13.40 -5.26
N LYS A 248 -16.91 -13.65 -6.54
CA LYS A 248 -17.72 -14.57 -7.37
C LYS A 248 -17.54 -16.04 -7.00
N ASP A 249 -16.39 -16.39 -6.39
CA ASP A 249 -16.02 -17.76 -6.02
C ASP A 249 -16.29 -18.05 -4.54
N LEU A 250 -16.57 -17.01 -3.75
CA LEU A 250 -16.81 -17.12 -2.32
C LEU A 250 -18.32 -17.16 -2.04
N ARG A 251 -18.74 -18.17 -1.27
CA ARG A 251 -20.12 -18.28 -0.81
C ARG A 251 -20.23 -17.80 0.62
N SER A 252 -21.15 -16.89 0.86
CA SER A 252 -21.46 -16.44 2.23
C SER A 252 -21.97 -17.62 3.07
N PRO A 253 -21.44 -17.83 4.28
CA PRO A 253 -21.92 -18.88 5.18
C PRO A 253 -23.26 -18.57 5.85
N GLY A 254 -23.80 -17.35 5.66
CA GLY A 254 -25.08 -16.96 6.24
C GLY A 254 -25.43 -15.49 6.00
N PRO A 255 -26.66 -15.07 6.31
CA PRO A 255 -27.19 -13.74 5.93
C PRO A 255 -26.47 -12.56 6.61
N ARG A 256 -25.73 -12.81 7.69
CA ARG A 256 -24.98 -11.78 8.42
C ARG A 256 -23.62 -11.46 7.81
N ILE A 257 -23.11 -12.29 6.91
CA ILE A 257 -21.82 -12.10 6.24
C ILE A 257 -22.10 -11.79 4.79
N ARG A 258 -21.85 -10.55 4.38
CA ARG A 258 -22.07 -10.09 3.00
C ARG A 258 -20.75 -10.09 2.25
N VAL A 259 -20.67 -10.85 1.16
CA VAL A 259 -19.52 -10.87 0.26
C VAL A 259 -19.79 -9.94 -0.91
N VAL A 260 -18.87 -9.02 -1.17
CA VAL A 260 -18.97 -8.00 -2.24
C VAL A 260 -17.65 -7.86 -2.98
N GLU A 261 -17.70 -7.34 -4.21
CA GLU A 261 -16.47 -7.07 -4.97
C GLU A 261 -15.70 -5.90 -4.36
N HIS A 262 -16.34 -4.76 -4.19
CA HIS A 262 -15.72 -3.53 -3.69
C HIS A 262 -16.66 -2.75 -2.77
N VAL A 263 -16.04 -2.01 -1.86
CA VAL A 263 -16.71 -1.02 -1.01
C VAL A 263 -15.87 0.26 -0.93
N PRO A 264 -16.47 1.41 -0.67
CA PRO A 264 -15.74 2.62 -0.28
C PRO A 264 -15.13 2.40 1.13
N GLN A 265 -13.92 1.80 1.17
CA GLN A 265 -13.24 1.40 2.40
C GLN A 265 -13.22 2.49 3.49
N PRO A 266 -12.84 3.76 3.19
CA PRO A 266 -12.80 4.79 4.21
C PRO A 266 -14.16 5.08 4.84
N ALA A 267 -15.24 4.98 4.06
CA ALA A 267 -16.61 5.18 4.56
C ALA A 267 -17.06 4.03 5.47
N LEU A 268 -16.71 2.78 5.11
CA LEU A 268 -17.07 1.61 5.90
C LEU A 268 -16.27 1.53 7.21
N LEU A 269 -14.99 1.89 7.18
CA LEU A 269 -14.12 1.88 8.37
C LEU A 269 -14.63 2.81 9.48
N ARG A 270 -15.33 3.89 9.16
CA ARG A 270 -15.95 4.75 10.19
C ARG A 270 -17.09 4.08 10.96
N GLN A 271 -17.61 2.95 10.48
CA GLN A 271 -18.72 2.23 11.08
C GLN A 271 -18.31 0.85 11.59
N ALA A 272 -17.14 0.35 11.17
CA ALA A 272 -16.64 -0.96 11.56
C ALA A 272 -16.01 -0.94 12.96
N ASP A 273 -16.23 -2.00 13.71
CA ASP A 273 -15.63 -2.21 15.04
C ASP A 273 -14.29 -2.95 14.95
N LEU A 274 -14.04 -3.64 13.81
CA LEU A 274 -12.80 -4.35 13.53
C LEU A 274 -12.56 -4.39 12.01
N PHE A 275 -11.32 -4.22 11.59
CA PHE A 275 -10.87 -4.42 10.21
C PHE A 275 -9.89 -5.58 10.11
N VAL A 276 -10.27 -6.64 9.40
CA VAL A 276 -9.36 -7.73 9.02
C VAL A 276 -8.72 -7.38 7.68
N THR A 277 -7.40 -7.21 7.67
CA THR A 277 -6.68 -6.63 6.54
C THR A 277 -5.40 -7.38 6.23
N HIS A 278 -4.96 -7.31 4.97
CA HIS A 278 -3.64 -7.79 4.54
C HIS A 278 -2.46 -6.94 5.05
N GLY A 279 -2.69 -5.83 5.74
CA GLY A 279 -1.60 -5.00 6.27
C GLY A 279 -0.97 -4.01 5.27
N GLY A 280 -1.55 -3.81 4.09
CA GLY A 280 -1.07 -2.79 3.16
C GLY A 280 -1.16 -1.38 3.76
N ARG A 281 -0.10 -0.56 3.63
CA ARG A 281 0.06 0.74 4.27
C ARG A 281 -1.17 1.65 4.12
N ALA A 282 -1.69 1.79 2.91
CA ALA A 282 -2.85 2.65 2.66
C ALA A 282 -4.08 2.18 3.47
N SER A 283 -4.33 0.87 3.53
CA SER A 283 -5.45 0.29 4.27
C SER A 283 -5.30 0.48 5.79
N LEU A 284 -4.07 0.36 6.31
CA LEU A 284 -3.79 0.59 7.72
C LEU A 284 -4.00 2.07 8.10
N LEU A 285 -3.57 3.01 7.25
CA LEU A 285 -3.79 4.44 7.47
C LEU A 285 -5.28 4.81 7.37
N ASP A 286 -6.05 4.17 6.47
CA ASP A 286 -7.50 4.33 6.43
C ASP A 286 -8.17 3.82 7.72
N ALA A 287 -7.69 2.70 8.28
CA ALA A 287 -8.16 2.17 9.56
C ALA A 287 -7.89 3.14 10.72
N VAL A 288 -6.71 3.75 10.77
CA VAL A 288 -6.39 4.80 11.77
C VAL A 288 -7.33 6.00 11.61
N GLN A 289 -7.58 6.46 10.38
CA GLN A 289 -8.51 7.56 10.14
C GLN A 289 -9.94 7.23 10.58
N GLY A 290 -10.38 5.99 10.39
CA GLY A 290 -11.66 5.47 10.90
C GLY A 290 -11.68 5.22 12.41
N ALA A 291 -10.53 5.26 13.08
CA ALA A 291 -10.31 4.78 14.46
C ALA A 291 -10.75 3.30 14.67
N THR A 292 -10.56 2.47 13.64
CA THR A 292 -10.98 1.07 13.60
C THR A 292 -9.80 0.16 13.91
N PRO A 293 -9.79 -0.62 15.01
CA PRO A 293 -8.74 -1.59 15.30
C PRO A 293 -8.56 -2.63 14.19
N VAL A 294 -7.36 -3.17 14.04
CA VAL A 294 -7.05 -4.10 12.97
C VAL A 294 -6.68 -5.51 13.44
N LEU A 295 -7.02 -6.50 12.61
CA LEU A 295 -6.39 -7.81 12.59
C LEU A 295 -5.64 -7.95 11.28
N GLY A 296 -4.31 -7.82 11.34
CA GLY A 296 -3.45 -7.90 10.17
C GLY A 296 -3.11 -9.36 9.83
N MET A 297 -3.27 -9.74 8.56
CA MET A 297 -2.87 -11.04 8.00
C MET A 297 -2.10 -10.78 6.71
N GLY A 298 -0.81 -10.44 6.84
CA GLY A 298 0.05 -10.01 5.74
C GLY A 298 0.24 -11.10 4.68
N VAL A 299 0.10 -10.75 3.40
CA VAL A 299 0.23 -11.69 2.29
C VAL A 299 1.62 -11.63 1.68
N LEU A 300 2.07 -10.45 1.24
CA LEU A 300 3.35 -10.29 0.53
C LEU A 300 3.97 -8.90 0.76
N ALA A 301 5.20 -8.76 0.32
CA ALA A 301 6.00 -7.53 0.34
C ALA A 301 6.10 -6.91 1.75
N ASP A 302 5.65 -5.67 1.93
CA ASP A 302 5.64 -4.92 3.19
C ASP A 302 4.53 -5.33 4.16
N GLN A 303 3.56 -6.10 3.70
CA GLN A 303 2.30 -6.33 4.43
C GLN A 303 2.47 -7.08 5.76
N PRO A 304 3.27 -8.18 5.85
CA PRO A 304 3.50 -8.85 7.13
C PRO A 304 4.15 -7.94 8.15
N ASP A 305 5.18 -7.19 7.74
CA ASP A 305 5.94 -6.30 8.63
C ASP A 305 5.09 -5.13 9.11
N ASN A 306 4.29 -4.54 8.23
CA ASN A 306 3.32 -3.51 8.58
C ASN A 306 2.27 -4.00 9.59
N ALA A 307 1.75 -5.22 9.41
CA ALA A 307 0.78 -5.81 10.35
C ALA A 307 1.41 -6.00 11.75
N VAL A 308 2.65 -6.49 11.81
CA VAL A 308 3.41 -6.65 13.06
C VAL A 308 3.70 -5.29 13.69
N ALA A 309 4.10 -4.28 12.91
CA ALA A 309 4.34 -2.93 13.41
C ALA A 309 3.10 -2.32 14.07
N PHE A 310 1.91 -2.51 13.48
CA PHE A 310 0.63 -2.08 14.04
C PHE A 310 0.29 -2.83 15.34
N ALA A 311 0.49 -4.14 15.37
CA ALA A 311 0.26 -4.94 16.57
C ALA A 311 1.18 -4.52 17.74
N ARG A 312 2.46 -4.26 17.48
CA ARG A 312 3.43 -3.76 18.49
C ARG A 312 3.01 -2.41 19.09
N ARG A 313 2.32 -1.58 18.31
CA ARG A 313 1.79 -0.28 18.77
C ARG A 313 0.43 -0.39 19.51
N GLY A 314 -0.10 -1.59 19.67
CA GLY A 314 -1.41 -1.78 20.28
C GLY A 314 -2.58 -1.31 19.41
N LEU A 315 -2.39 -1.21 18.08
CA LEU A 315 -3.43 -0.79 17.14
C LEU A 315 -4.29 -1.97 16.65
N GLY A 316 -4.02 -3.16 17.18
CA GLY A 316 -4.69 -4.39 16.85
C GLY A 316 -3.80 -5.61 17.09
N ARG A 317 -4.03 -6.67 16.34
CA ARG A 317 -3.25 -7.91 16.38
C ARG A 317 -2.77 -8.29 14.97
N ALA A 318 -1.73 -9.12 14.91
CA ALA A 318 -1.25 -9.71 13.65
C ALA A 318 -1.26 -11.24 13.78
N LEU A 319 -1.62 -11.89 12.67
CA LEU A 319 -1.58 -13.35 12.52
C LEU A 319 -0.91 -13.71 11.20
N GLU A 320 -0.31 -14.90 11.17
CA GLU A 320 0.18 -15.51 9.94
C GLU A 320 -0.98 -15.93 9.02
N LEU A 321 -0.73 -16.01 7.71
CA LEU A 321 -1.74 -16.46 6.75
C LEU A 321 -2.20 -17.91 6.97
N THR A 322 -1.38 -18.69 7.64
CA THR A 322 -1.64 -20.10 7.99
C THR A 322 -2.48 -20.27 9.25
N ALA A 323 -2.88 -19.16 9.90
CA ALA A 323 -3.71 -19.20 11.10
C ALA A 323 -5.03 -19.93 10.84
N THR A 324 -5.38 -20.79 11.78
CA THR A 324 -6.63 -21.55 11.76
C THR A 324 -7.83 -20.64 12.08
N ARG A 325 -9.02 -21.08 11.68
CA ARG A 325 -10.27 -20.36 12.05
C ARG A 325 -10.42 -20.13 13.56
N GLY A 326 -9.89 -21.05 14.38
CA GLY A 326 -9.92 -20.92 15.85
C GLY A 326 -9.07 -19.76 16.32
N GLU A 327 -7.81 -19.68 15.83
CA GLU A 327 -6.88 -18.59 16.15
C GLU A 327 -7.41 -17.24 15.63
N ILE A 328 -8.00 -17.23 14.43
CA ILE A 328 -8.61 -16.03 13.85
C ILE A 328 -9.81 -15.57 14.70
N ALA A 329 -10.70 -16.48 15.11
CA ALA A 329 -11.86 -16.16 15.94
C ALA A 329 -11.44 -15.65 17.33
N GLU A 330 -10.42 -16.27 17.95
CA GLU A 330 -9.85 -15.82 19.21
C GLU A 330 -9.26 -14.41 19.09
N ALA A 331 -8.46 -14.16 18.06
CA ALA A 331 -7.86 -12.85 17.83
C ALA A 331 -8.91 -11.75 17.58
N MET A 332 -9.94 -12.04 16.77
CA MET A 332 -11.07 -11.13 16.55
C MET A 332 -11.79 -10.81 17.86
N THR A 333 -12.12 -11.85 18.63
CA THR A 333 -12.82 -11.70 19.92
C THR A 333 -11.99 -10.86 20.90
N ALA A 334 -10.68 -11.10 20.97
CA ALA A 334 -9.77 -10.35 21.83
C ALA A 334 -9.69 -8.86 21.45
N VAL A 335 -9.71 -8.54 20.15
CA VAL A 335 -9.70 -7.13 19.68
C VAL A 335 -11.05 -6.48 19.95
N LEU A 336 -12.16 -7.14 19.62
CA LEU A 336 -13.51 -6.61 19.82
C LEU A 336 -13.87 -6.43 21.31
N GLY A 337 -13.35 -7.29 22.18
CA GLY A 337 -13.60 -7.27 23.63
C GLY A 337 -12.71 -6.31 24.43
N ASN A 338 -11.73 -5.64 23.80
CA ASN A 338 -10.79 -4.78 24.50
C ASN A 338 -10.77 -3.35 23.95
N SER A 339 -11.37 -2.44 24.70
CA SER A 339 -11.47 -1.01 24.35
C SER A 339 -10.11 -0.29 24.26
N CYS A 340 -9.02 -0.86 24.77
CA CYS A 340 -7.68 -0.27 24.65
C CYS A 340 -7.25 -0.12 23.19
N TYR A 341 -7.64 -1.04 22.32
CA TYR A 341 -7.34 -0.92 20.88
C TYR A 341 -8.00 0.31 20.25
N GLY A 342 -9.26 0.58 20.54
CA GLY A 342 -9.98 1.76 20.05
C GLY A 342 -9.37 3.07 20.58
N ALA A 343 -8.96 3.09 21.86
CA ALA A 343 -8.27 4.23 22.45
C ALA A 343 -6.92 4.47 21.78
N ALA A 344 -6.14 3.41 21.52
CA ALA A 344 -4.87 3.50 20.81
C ALA A 344 -5.02 4.01 19.36
N MET A 345 -6.05 3.53 18.63
CA MET A 345 -6.38 4.01 17.28
C MET A 345 -6.77 5.49 17.29
N THR A 346 -7.49 5.95 18.30
CA THR A 346 -7.85 7.37 18.46
C THR A 346 -6.59 8.23 18.69
N ALA A 347 -5.67 7.78 19.55
CA ALA A 347 -4.40 8.45 19.77
C ALA A 347 -3.53 8.48 18.50
N ALA A 348 -3.44 7.37 17.77
CA ALA A 348 -2.73 7.29 16.50
C ALA A 348 -3.32 8.23 15.45
N ARG A 349 -4.65 8.36 15.37
CA ARG A 349 -5.31 9.33 14.48
C ARG A 349 -4.95 10.77 14.84
N ALA A 350 -4.88 11.09 16.13
CA ALA A 350 -4.45 12.43 16.58
C ALA A 350 -2.99 12.70 16.14
N GLU A 351 -2.09 11.73 16.29
CA GLU A 351 -0.70 11.83 15.86
C GLU A 351 -0.58 12.05 14.35
N LEU A 352 -1.33 11.28 13.52
CA LEU A 352 -1.37 11.51 12.06
C LEU A 352 -1.83 12.92 11.69
N SER A 353 -2.78 13.47 12.44
CA SER A 353 -3.32 14.81 12.15
C SER A 353 -2.32 15.95 12.43
N GLN A 354 -1.32 15.69 13.27
CA GLN A 354 -0.27 16.64 13.62
C GLN A 354 0.88 16.67 12.60
N LEU A 355 0.95 15.73 11.68
CA LEU A 355 1.98 15.75 10.63
C LEU A 355 1.84 17.01 9.77
N PRO A 356 2.97 17.59 9.33
CA PRO A 356 2.96 18.75 8.45
C PRO A 356 2.26 18.40 7.12
N PRO A 357 1.55 19.33 6.50
CA PRO A 357 1.07 19.16 5.13
C PRO A 357 2.27 19.04 4.19
N LEU A 358 2.08 18.38 3.06
CA LEU A 358 3.07 18.40 2.00
C LEU A 358 3.06 19.79 1.35
N ASP A 359 4.19 20.51 1.45
CA ASP A 359 4.43 21.78 0.79
C ASP A 359 5.42 21.56 -0.36
N LEU A 360 4.93 21.69 -1.59
CA LEU A 360 5.75 21.48 -2.80
C LEU A 360 6.71 22.66 -3.05
N THR A 361 6.36 23.86 -2.58
CA THR A 361 7.26 25.04 -2.67
C THR A 361 8.51 24.80 -1.82
N GLU A 362 8.34 24.22 -0.62
CA GLU A 362 9.47 23.85 0.24
C GLU A 362 10.36 22.78 -0.42
N LEU A 363 9.75 21.78 -1.06
CA LEU A 363 10.50 20.73 -1.77
C LEU A 363 11.29 21.29 -2.95
N LEU A 364 10.72 22.24 -3.70
CA LEU A 364 11.41 22.92 -4.81
C LEU A 364 12.56 23.81 -4.35
N ALA A 365 12.44 24.44 -3.18
CA ALA A 365 13.48 25.33 -2.66
C ALA A 365 14.65 24.57 -1.99
N GLY A 366 14.45 23.35 -1.57
CA GLY A 366 15.42 22.53 -0.83
C GLY A 366 16.05 21.39 -1.65
N GLY A 367 15.75 21.31 -2.95
CA GLY A 367 16.24 20.28 -3.89
C GLY A 367 17.55 20.64 -4.59
#